data_937ca3bc91aa157077422bbfce0ceedf
#
_entry.id   937ca3bc91aa157077422bbfce0ceedf
#
_cell.length_a   1.000
_cell.length_b   1.000
_cell.length_c   1.000
_cell.angle_alpha   90.00
_cell.angle_beta   90.00
_cell.angle_gamma   90.00
#
_symmetry.space_group_name_H-M   'P 1'
#
loop_
_entity.id
_entity.type
_entity.pdbx_description
1 polymer ?
#
loop_
_entity_poly.entity_id
_entity_poly.type
_entity_poly.pdbx_seq_one_letter_code
_entity_poly.pdbx_strand_id
1 'polypeptide(L)'
;MHVAELKRKSVPELLALAESLQVTSTSGLRKQELIFRIEQALLDAEETLYGEGVLEVLPEGYGFLRSQDFNYLHGPDDIYVSPSQVKRFDLRTGDTVMGEVRPPKEWERYLALLKVERINGGDPEQSKLRSAFDNLTPKYPDERIHLERANGEIATRICDLIAPLGKGQRGMECRHIGQVQLVEGRRRLHRLPGQVHEGFGFEQNHLLV
;
A
#
# COMPACT_ATOMS: atom_id res chain seq x y z
N MET A 1 -10.39 -15.04 9.55
CA MET A 1 -9.79 -13.86 10.25
C MET A 1 -8.96 -13.04 9.27
N HIS A 2 -8.88 -11.70 9.43
CA HIS A 2 -8.06 -10.85 8.55
C HIS A 2 -6.68 -10.58 9.15
N VAL A 3 -5.62 -10.75 8.37
CA VAL A 3 -4.23 -10.44 8.75
C VAL A 3 -4.06 -8.98 9.16
N ALA A 4 -4.79 -8.05 8.52
CA ALA A 4 -4.78 -6.63 8.87
C ALA A 4 -5.27 -6.35 10.31
N GLU A 5 -6.19 -7.16 10.85
CA GLU A 5 -6.64 -7.02 12.24
C GLU A 5 -5.55 -7.40 13.24
N LEU A 6 -4.76 -8.44 12.92
CA LEU A 6 -3.61 -8.83 13.74
C LEU A 6 -2.56 -7.71 13.77
N LYS A 7 -2.29 -7.09 12.64
CA LYS A 7 -1.31 -5.99 12.53
C LYS A 7 -1.68 -4.76 13.34
N ARG A 8 -2.99 -4.49 13.52
CA ARG A 8 -3.49 -3.35 14.32
C ARG A 8 -3.46 -3.59 15.83
N LYS A 9 -3.39 -4.86 16.27
CA LYS A 9 -3.33 -5.21 17.70
C LYS A 9 -2.02 -4.72 18.34
N SER A 10 -2.10 -4.38 19.62
CA SER A 10 -0.93 -4.08 20.45
C SER A 10 -0.14 -5.35 20.79
N VAL A 11 1.13 -5.20 21.16
CA VAL A 11 1.97 -6.35 21.52
C VAL A 11 1.39 -7.17 22.69
N PRO A 12 0.85 -6.56 23.77
CA PRO A 12 0.20 -7.32 24.84
C PRO A 12 -1.00 -8.14 24.35
N GLU A 13 -1.83 -7.59 23.48
CA GLU A 13 -2.99 -8.31 22.91
C GLU A 13 -2.56 -9.48 22.01
N LEU A 14 -1.48 -9.29 21.25
CA LEU A 14 -0.90 -10.35 20.42
C LEU A 14 -0.31 -11.47 21.29
N LEU A 15 0.34 -11.15 22.40
CA LEU A 15 0.85 -12.17 23.36
C LEU A 15 -0.29 -12.97 23.97
N ALA A 16 -1.36 -12.30 24.41
CA ALA A 16 -2.54 -12.98 24.95
C ALA A 16 -3.19 -13.92 23.91
N LEU A 17 -3.25 -13.49 22.65
CA LEU A 17 -3.75 -14.31 21.55
C LEU A 17 -2.82 -15.51 21.29
N ALA A 18 -1.50 -15.30 21.28
CA ALA A 18 -0.52 -16.36 21.10
C ALA A 18 -0.59 -17.40 22.21
N GLU A 19 -0.81 -16.99 23.47
CA GLU A 19 -1.03 -17.89 24.60
C GLU A 19 -2.31 -18.73 24.40
N SER A 20 -3.40 -18.12 23.96
CA SER A 20 -4.66 -18.82 23.68
C SER A 20 -4.53 -19.88 22.58
N LEU A 21 -3.64 -19.64 21.60
CA LEU A 21 -3.31 -20.56 20.50
C LEU A 21 -2.17 -21.52 20.83
N GLN A 22 -1.69 -21.53 22.08
CA GLN A 22 -0.59 -22.39 22.57
C GLN A 22 0.71 -22.22 21.76
N VAL A 23 0.97 -21.03 21.21
CA VAL A 23 2.20 -20.72 20.51
C VAL A 23 3.35 -20.64 21.51
N THR A 24 4.36 -21.50 21.33
CA THR A 24 5.55 -21.55 22.19
C THR A 24 6.61 -20.53 21.75
N SER A 25 7.47 -20.12 22.69
CA SER A 25 8.64 -19.25 22.40
C SER A 25 8.27 -17.85 21.87
N THR A 26 7.32 -17.17 22.52
CA THR A 26 6.87 -15.82 22.14
C THR A 26 7.71 -14.70 22.75
N SER A 27 8.53 -14.99 23.77
CA SER A 27 9.34 -14.00 24.47
C SER A 27 10.51 -13.48 23.62
N GLY A 28 10.67 -12.14 23.54
CA GLY A 28 11.79 -11.51 22.83
C GLY A 28 11.60 -11.38 21.32
N LEU A 29 10.46 -11.78 20.76
CA LEU A 29 10.17 -11.64 19.35
C LEU A 29 9.78 -10.20 19.00
N ARG A 30 10.15 -9.74 17.81
CA ARG A 30 9.62 -8.50 17.24
C ARG A 30 8.14 -8.66 16.90
N LYS A 31 7.39 -7.56 16.87
CA LYS A 31 5.96 -7.58 16.57
C LYS A 31 5.63 -8.35 15.28
N GLN A 32 6.40 -8.16 14.22
CA GLN A 32 6.23 -8.85 12.94
C GLN A 32 6.41 -10.37 13.05
N GLU A 33 7.44 -10.81 13.77
CA GLU A 33 7.71 -12.24 13.98
C GLU A 33 6.63 -12.89 14.83
N LEU A 34 6.09 -12.16 15.81
CA LEU A 34 4.99 -12.63 16.65
C LEU A 34 3.71 -12.79 15.83
N ILE A 35 3.38 -11.81 14.98
CA ILE A 35 2.24 -11.87 14.05
C ILE A 35 2.38 -13.08 13.14
N PHE A 36 3.53 -13.27 12.50
CA PHE A 36 3.77 -14.40 11.61
C PHE A 36 3.57 -15.76 12.29
N ARG A 37 4.02 -15.91 13.54
CA ARG A 37 3.77 -17.15 14.31
C ARG A 37 2.32 -17.38 14.66
N ILE A 38 1.58 -16.31 14.98
CA ILE A 38 0.14 -16.39 15.22
C ILE A 38 -0.59 -16.79 13.94
N GLU A 39 -0.22 -16.22 12.80
CA GLU A 39 -0.79 -16.57 11.50
C GLU A 39 -0.56 -18.04 11.15
N GLN A 40 0.65 -18.56 11.41
CA GLN A 40 0.92 -19.98 11.23
C GLN A 40 0.04 -20.86 12.12
N ALA A 41 -0.06 -20.52 13.42
CA ALA A 41 -0.87 -21.29 14.36
C ALA A 41 -2.37 -21.29 14.00
N LEU A 42 -2.89 -20.17 13.50
CA LEU A 42 -4.28 -20.08 13.04
C LEU A 42 -4.52 -20.95 11.80
N LEU A 43 -3.58 -20.96 10.87
CA LEU A 43 -3.66 -21.80 9.65
C LEU A 43 -3.51 -23.29 9.98
N ASP A 44 -2.66 -23.64 10.95
CA ASP A 44 -2.53 -25.02 11.45
C ASP A 44 -3.82 -25.50 12.15
N ALA A 45 -4.59 -24.58 12.72
CA ALA A 45 -5.93 -24.83 13.27
C ALA A 45 -7.05 -24.86 12.20
N GLU A 46 -6.70 -24.92 10.91
CA GLU A 46 -7.63 -24.91 9.76
C GLU A 46 -8.51 -23.65 9.67
N GLU A 47 -8.13 -22.54 10.31
CA GLU A 47 -8.82 -21.26 10.15
C GLU A 47 -8.45 -20.60 8.83
N THR A 48 -9.47 -20.13 8.09
CA THR A 48 -9.25 -19.37 6.86
C THR A 48 -8.72 -17.98 7.19
N LEU A 49 -7.52 -17.66 6.73
CA LEU A 49 -6.94 -16.34 6.83
C LEU A 49 -7.06 -15.56 5.53
N TYR A 50 -7.39 -14.29 5.65
CA TYR A 50 -7.44 -13.35 4.52
C TYR A 50 -6.32 -12.34 4.66
N GLY A 51 -5.52 -12.24 3.61
CA GLY A 51 -4.46 -11.26 3.49
C GLY A 51 -4.80 -10.15 2.51
N GLU A 52 -4.33 -8.95 2.80
CA GLU A 52 -4.45 -7.78 1.92
C GLU A 52 -3.12 -7.05 1.91
N GLY A 53 -2.74 -6.53 0.76
CA GLY A 53 -1.54 -5.71 0.62
C GLY A 53 -1.42 -5.11 -0.77
N VAL A 54 -0.43 -4.24 -0.91
CA VAL A 54 -0.07 -3.65 -2.21
C VAL A 54 0.97 -4.53 -2.88
N LEU A 55 0.69 -4.93 -4.10
CA LEU A 55 1.54 -5.84 -4.86
C LEU A 55 2.80 -5.13 -5.37
N GLU A 56 3.94 -5.74 -5.12
CA GLU A 56 5.19 -5.48 -5.80
C GLU A 56 5.55 -6.68 -6.68
N VAL A 57 5.56 -6.51 -7.99
CA VAL A 57 5.95 -7.56 -8.95
C VAL A 57 7.45 -7.44 -9.21
N LEU A 58 8.16 -8.55 -9.05
CA LEU A 58 9.59 -8.63 -9.29
C LEU A 58 9.90 -9.01 -10.76
N PRO A 59 11.12 -8.73 -11.25
CA PRO A 59 11.49 -9.02 -12.65
C PRO A 59 11.32 -10.49 -13.05
N GLU A 60 11.40 -11.41 -12.08
CA GLU A 60 11.22 -12.85 -12.27
C GLU A 60 9.75 -13.25 -12.49
N GLY A 61 8.82 -12.29 -12.35
CA GLY A 61 7.40 -12.46 -12.65
C GLY A 61 6.53 -12.93 -11.48
N TYR A 62 7.09 -13.16 -10.31
CA TYR A 62 6.32 -13.35 -9.07
C TYR A 62 6.25 -12.02 -8.31
N GLY A 63 5.45 -11.96 -7.25
CA GLY A 63 5.33 -10.74 -6.46
C GLY A 63 5.13 -11.00 -4.98
N PHE A 64 5.11 -9.89 -4.22
CA PHE A 64 4.80 -9.87 -2.80
C PHE A 64 3.74 -8.81 -2.50
N LEU A 65 2.81 -9.13 -1.62
CA LEU A 65 1.89 -8.14 -1.06
C LEU A 65 2.57 -7.48 0.13
N ARG A 66 2.84 -6.19 0.00
CA ARG A 66 3.47 -5.36 1.02
C ARG A 66 2.41 -4.69 1.89
N SER A 67 2.69 -4.57 3.18
CA SER A 67 1.79 -3.93 4.12
C SER A 67 2.03 -2.43 4.21
N GLN A 68 0.95 -1.66 4.21
CA GLN A 68 0.98 -0.23 4.49
C GLN A 68 1.45 0.07 5.92
N ASP A 69 1.11 -0.79 6.89
CA ASP A 69 1.48 -0.62 8.29
C ASP A 69 3.00 -0.63 8.52
N PHE A 70 3.76 -1.18 7.58
CA PHE A 70 5.22 -1.22 7.58
C PHE A 70 5.85 -0.38 6.46
N ASN A 71 5.15 0.65 5.98
CA ASN A 71 5.62 1.56 4.93
C ASN A 71 6.04 0.83 3.65
N TYR A 72 5.37 -0.27 3.31
CA TYR A 72 5.66 -1.11 2.14
C TYR A 72 7.09 -1.71 2.11
N LEU A 73 7.81 -1.66 3.23
CA LEU A 73 9.11 -2.29 3.36
C LEU A 73 8.96 -3.82 3.39
N HIS A 74 9.96 -4.52 2.83
CA HIS A 74 9.99 -5.98 2.88
C HIS A 74 10.04 -6.49 4.33
N GLY A 75 9.31 -7.56 4.60
CA GLY A 75 9.22 -8.15 5.94
C GLY A 75 8.89 -9.64 5.90
N PRO A 76 8.99 -10.33 7.04
CA PRO A 76 8.63 -11.75 7.16
C PRO A 76 7.13 -12.00 6.98
N ASP A 77 6.31 -10.96 7.14
CA ASP A 77 4.86 -10.96 7.03
C ASP A 77 4.34 -10.66 5.62
N ASP A 78 5.23 -10.60 4.62
CA ASP A 78 4.85 -10.43 3.24
C ASP A 78 4.17 -11.69 2.70
N ILE A 79 3.20 -11.50 1.81
CA ILE A 79 2.46 -12.60 1.21
C ILE A 79 2.95 -12.81 -0.21
N TYR A 80 3.43 -14.00 -0.50
CA TYR A 80 3.92 -14.37 -1.83
C TYR A 80 2.76 -14.55 -2.82
N VAL A 81 2.93 -13.99 -4.02
CA VAL A 81 2.01 -14.11 -5.15
C VAL A 81 2.71 -14.83 -6.29
N SER A 82 2.13 -15.93 -6.75
CA SER A 82 2.74 -16.76 -7.78
C SER A 82 2.70 -16.10 -9.17
N PRO A 83 3.66 -16.43 -10.07
CA PRO A 83 3.65 -15.92 -11.44
C PRO A 83 2.39 -16.28 -12.23
N SER A 84 1.79 -17.40 -11.90
CA SER A 84 0.53 -17.83 -12.53
C SER A 84 -0.63 -16.92 -12.16
N GLN A 85 -0.71 -16.45 -10.90
CA GLN A 85 -1.71 -15.50 -10.45
C GLN A 85 -1.47 -14.12 -11.05
N VAL A 86 -0.21 -13.66 -11.06
CA VAL A 86 0.18 -12.38 -11.69
C VAL A 86 -0.28 -12.35 -13.16
N LYS A 87 0.03 -13.40 -13.92
CA LYS A 87 -0.37 -13.50 -15.34
C LYS A 87 -1.88 -13.67 -15.53
N ARG A 88 -2.52 -14.49 -14.68
CA ARG A 88 -3.95 -14.79 -14.81
C ARG A 88 -4.82 -13.56 -14.68
N PHE A 89 -4.50 -12.67 -13.77
CA PHE A 89 -5.30 -11.48 -13.45
C PHE A 89 -4.70 -10.17 -13.98
N ASP A 90 -3.63 -10.24 -14.79
CA ASP A 90 -2.87 -9.06 -15.27
C ASP A 90 -2.52 -8.11 -14.13
N LEU A 91 -1.97 -8.68 -13.04
CA LEU A 91 -1.60 -7.91 -11.85
C LEU A 91 -0.36 -7.07 -12.12
N ARG A 92 -0.37 -5.86 -11.59
CA ARG A 92 0.71 -4.88 -11.77
C ARG A 92 1.19 -4.38 -10.42
N THR A 93 2.44 -3.95 -10.36
CA THR A 93 2.98 -3.28 -9.17
C THR A 93 2.11 -2.06 -8.82
N GLY A 94 1.70 -1.98 -7.55
CA GLY A 94 0.79 -0.96 -7.05
C GLY A 94 -0.67 -1.39 -6.94
N ASP A 95 -1.04 -2.57 -7.47
CA ASP A 95 -2.38 -3.12 -7.26
C ASP A 95 -2.58 -3.53 -5.80
N THR A 96 -3.70 -3.14 -5.21
CA THR A 96 -4.13 -3.65 -3.91
C THR A 96 -4.84 -4.98 -4.13
N VAL A 97 -4.29 -6.05 -3.61
CA VAL A 97 -4.83 -7.41 -3.76
C VAL A 97 -5.25 -7.94 -2.41
N MET A 98 -6.45 -8.49 -2.35
CA MET A 98 -7.02 -9.17 -1.20
C MET A 98 -7.39 -10.60 -1.56
N GLY A 99 -7.11 -11.54 -0.66
CA GLY A 99 -7.48 -12.92 -0.88
C GLY A 99 -7.13 -13.85 0.25
N GLU A 100 -7.48 -15.10 0.07
CA GLU A 100 -7.20 -16.18 0.99
C GLU A 100 -5.72 -16.56 0.94
N VAL A 101 -5.10 -16.75 2.11
CA VAL A 101 -3.69 -17.12 2.24
C VAL A 101 -3.55 -18.52 2.79
N ARG A 102 -2.46 -19.20 2.42
CA ARG A 102 -2.08 -20.50 2.94
C ARG A 102 -0.75 -20.44 3.70
N PRO A 103 -0.50 -21.39 4.61
CA PRO A 103 0.79 -21.48 5.28
C PRO A 103 1.93 -21.76 4.30
N PRO A 104 3.16 -21.37 4.65
CA PRO A 104 4.34 -21.74 3.88
C PRO A 104 4.55 -23.25 3.90
N LYS A 105 4.99 -23.82 2.79
CA LYS A 105 5.44 -25.22 2.71
C LYS A 105 6.84 -25.36 3.31
N GLU A 106 7.34 -26.58 3.49
CA GLU A 106 8.62 -26.88 4.14
C GLU A 106 9.82 -26.04 3.66
N TRP A 107 9.82 -25.59 2.39
CA TRP A 107 10.90 -24.82 1.78
C TRP A 107 10.54 -23.34 1.54
N GLU A 108 9.32 -22.94 1.87
CA GLU A 108 8.84 -21.58 1.71
C GLU A 108 9.04 -20.78 3.02
N ARG A 109 9.35 -19.50 2.90
CA ARG A 109 9.55 -18.60 4.06
C ARG A 109 8.35 -17.70 4.32
N TYR A 110 7.50 -17.53 3.31
CA TYR A 110 6.41 -16.56 3.33
C TYR A 110 5.06 -17.26 3.21
N LEU A 111 4.03 -16.65 3.79
CA LEU A 111 2.66 -17.00 3.47
C LEU A 111 2.44 -16.87 1.97
N ALA A 112 1.61 -17.70 1.39
CA ALA A 112 1.34 -17.63 -0.04
C ALA A 112 -0.15 -17.35 -0.30
N LEU A 113 -0.42 -16.48 -1.27
CA LEU A 113 -1.78 -16.22 -1.72
C LEU A 113 -2.35 -17.48 -2.40
N LEU A 114 -3.43 -18.02 -1.84
CA LEU A 114 -4.11 -19.19 -2.37
C LEU A 114 -5.11 -18.80 -3.44
N LYS A 115 -5.99 -17.85 -3.13
CA LYS A 115 -7.07 -17.40 -3.99
C LYS A 115 -7.18 -15.88 -3.94
N VAL A 116 -7.22 -15.25 -5.11
CA VAL A 116 -7.49 -13.81 -5.23
C VAL A 116 -9.00 -13.60 -5.14
N GLU A 117 -9.45 -12.74 -4.23
CA GLU A 117 -10.86 -12.40 -4.08
C GLU A 117 -11.18 -11.01 -4.60
N ARG A 118 -10.30 -10.04 -4.37
CA ARG A 118 -10.50 -8.67 -4.84
C ARG A 118 -9.19 -8.06 -5.33
N ILE A 119 -9.31 -7.23 -6.36
CA ILE A 119 -8.21 -6.42 -6.89
C ILE A 119 -8.69 -4.98 -6.95
N ASN A 120 -8.00 -4.07 -6.27
CA ASN A 120 -8.37 -2.65 -6.14
C ASN A 120 -9.83 -2.44 -5.67
N GLY A 121 -10.31 -3.32 -4.78
CA GLY A 121 -11.67 -3.31 -4.26
C GLY A 121 -12.74 -3.87 -5.19
N GLY A 122 -12.39 -4.22 -6.44
CA GLY A 122 -13.28 -4.79 -7.45
C GLY A 122 -13.11 -6.29 -7.68
N ASP A 123 -13.88 -6.82 -8.62
CA ASP A 123 -13.81 -8.21 -9.06
C ASP A 123 -12.49 -8.46 -9.82
N PRO A 124 -11.76 -9.56 -9.54
CA PRO A 124 -10.53 -9.92 -10.23
C PRO A 124 -10.67 -10.06 -11.75
N GLU A 125 -11.81 -10.50 -12.25
CA GLU A 125 -12.03 -10.63 -13.70
C GLU A 125 -12.11 -9.27 -14.40
N GLN A 126 -12.59 -8.23 -13.71
CA GLN A 126 -12.63 -6.87 -14.25
C GLN A 126 -11.23 -6.24 -14.37
N SER A 127 -10.28 -6.70 -13.58
CA SER A 127 -8.91 -6.18 -13.63
C SER A 127 -8.22 -6.42 -14.97
N LYS A 128 -8.61 -7.49 -15.68
CA LYS A 128 -8.10 -7.85 -17.01
C LYS A 128 -8.52 -6.87 -18.10
N LEU A 129 -9.63 -6.16 -17.88
CA LEU A 129 -10.18 -5.21 -18.86
C LEU A 129 -9.51 -3.82 -18.78
N ARG A 130 -8.56 -3.65 -17.87
CA ARG A 130 -7.86 -2.37 -17.69
C ARG A 130 -6.94 -2.09 -18.87
N SER A 131 -7.05 -0.88 -19.42
CA SER A 131 -6.08 -0.39 -20.40
C SER A 131 -4.70 -0.27 -19.76
N ALA A 132 -3.65 -0.64 -20.49
CA ALA A 132 -2.29 -0.35 -20.08
C ALA A 132 -2.05 1.16 -20.09
N PHE A 133 -1.27 1.66 -19.14
CA PHE A 133 -0.97 3.10 -19.05
C PHE A 133 -0.37 3.66 -20.37
N ASP A 134 0.49 2.86 -21.01
CA ASP A 134 1.13 3.23 -22.28
C ASP A 134 0.16 3.37 -23.45
N ASN A 135 -1.03 2.77 -23.34
CA ASN A 135 -2.08 2.84 -24.35
C ASN A 135 -3.05 4.02 -24.12
N LEU A 136 -2.88 4.78 -23.03
CA LEU A 136 -3.73 5.92 -22.74
C LEU A 136 -3.30 7.13 -23.56
N THR A 137 -4.30 7.83 -24.10
CA THR A 137 -4.03 9.10 -24.80
C THR A 137 -3.72 10.18 -23.76
N PRO A 138 -2.53 10.84 -23.85
CA PRO A 138 -2.19 11.91 -22.92
C PRO A 138 -3.15 13.09 -23.10
N LYS A 139 -3.72 13.56 -21.99
CA LYS A 139 -4.58 14.72 -21.94
C LYS A 139 -3.87 15.85 -21.20
N TYR A 140 -3.84 17.05 -21.80
CA TYR A 140 -3.35 18.24 -21.11
C TYR A 140 -4.28 18.60 -19.95
N PRO A 141 -3.74 19.15 -18.83
CA PRO A 141 -4.54 19.65 -17.73
C PRO A 141 -5.40 20.83 -18.20
N ASP A 142 -6.69 20.61 -18.37
CA ASP A 142 -7.66 21.62 -18.84
C ASP A 142 -8.46 22.26 -17.70
N GLU A 143 -8.48 21.64 -16.53
CA GLU A 143 -9.16 22.14 -15.34
C GLU A 143 -8.14 22.77 -14.37
N ARG A 144 -8.25 24.10 -14.17
CA ARG A 144 -7.33 24.86 -13.33
C ARG A 144 -7.56 24.59 -11.86
N ILE A 145 -6.47 24.48 -11.11
CA ILE A 145 -6.47 24.44 -9.63
C ILE A 145 -6.23 25.88 -9.14
N HIS A 146 -7.18 26.43 -8.36
CA HIS A 146 -7.03 27.72 -7.71
C HIS A 146 -6.33 27.55 -6.35
N LEU A 147 -5.12 28.09 -6.21
CA LEU A 147 -4.34 28.06 -4.98
C LEU A 147 -4.63 29.29 -4.10
N GLU A 148 -5.07 30.40 -4.73
CA GLU A 148 -5.41 31.62 -4.02
C GLU A 148 -6.61 31.43 -3.07
N ARG A 149 -6.47 31.93 -1.85
CA ARG A 149 -7.53 31.97 -0.83
C ARG A 149 -7.67 33.37 -0.32
N ALA A 150 -8.88 33.76 0.16
CA ALA A 150 -9.20 35.09 0.67
C ALA A 150 -8.20 35.61 1.74
N ASN A 151 -7.72 34.71 2.59
CA ASN A 151 -6.73 34.99 3.64
C ASN A 151 -5.43 34.21 3.40
N GLY A 152 -5.11 33.91 2.12
CA GLY A 152 -3.96 33.10 1.75
C GLY A 152 -2.68 33.91 1.65
N GLU A 153 -1.57 33.20 1.49
CA GLU A 153 -0.26 33.79 1.30
C GLU A 153 -0.11 34.37 -0.12
N ILE A 154 0.67 35.44 -0.24
CA ILE A 154 0.96 36.10 -1.53
C ILE A 154 1.61 35.13 -2.51
N ALA A 155 2.40 34.16 -2.02
CA ALA A 155 3.09 33.17 -2.85
C ALA A 155 2.12 32.31 -3.66
N THR A 156 1.00 31.86 -3.11
CA THR A 156 -0.02 31.08 -3.84
C THR A 156 -0.70 31.90 -4.93
N ARG A 157 -0.92 33.19 -4.68
CA ARG A 157 -1.46 34.11 -5.68
C ARG A 157 -0.48 34.37 -6.84
N ILE A 158 0.82 34.48 -6.52
CA ILE A 158 1.87 34.61 -7.54
C ILE A 158 1.92 33.33 -8.39
N CYS A 159 1.87 32.17 -7.77
CA CYS A 159 1.80 30.89 -8.50
C CYS A 159 0.61 30.84 -9.44
N ASP A 160 -0.57 31.23 -8.99
CA ASP A 160 -1.78 31.24 -9.82
C ASP A 160 -1.69 32.20 -11.01
N LEU A 161 -0.92 33.32 -10.89
CA LEU A 161 -0.78 34.29 -11.94
C LEU A 161 0.31 33.92 -12.97
N ILE A 162 1.44 33.37 -12.48
CA ILE A 162 2.64 33.17 -13.32
C ILE A 162 2.74 31.74 -13.81
N ALA A 163 2.38 30.77 -12.98
CA ALA A 163 2.50 29.33 -13.22
C ALA A 163 1.23 28.59 -12.79
N PRO A 164 0.08 28.83 -13.48
CA PRO A 164 -1.17 28.17 -13.10
C PRO A 164 -1.05 26.65 -13.20
N LEU A 165 -1.57 25.96 -12.20
CA LEU A 165 -1.56 24.50 -12.12
C LEU A 165 -2.91 23.93 -12.57
N GLY A 166 -2.85 22.83 -13.28
CA GLY A 166 -4.02 22.07 -13.71
C GLY A 166 -4.17 20.75 -12.95
N LYS A 167 -5.40 20.23 -12.89
CA LYS A 167 -5.67 18.90 -12.32
C LYS A 167 -4.96 17.83 -13.15
N GLY A 168 -4.29 16.88 -12.46
CA GLY A 168 -3.47 15.85 -13.12
C GLY A 168 -2.01 16.24 -13.36
N GLN A 169 -1.66 17.51 -13.21
CA GLN A 169 -0.29 17.96 -13.29
C GLN A 169 0.48 17.60 -12.03
N ARG A 170 1.70 17.09 -12.21
CA ARG A 170 2.63 16.85 -11.09
C ARG A 170 3.48 18.09 -10.87
N GLY A 171 3.56 18.57 -9.63
CA GLY A 171 4.34 19.73 -9.28
C GLY A 171 4.87 19.64 -7.85
N MET A 172 6.00 20.29 -7.61
CA MET A 172 6.58 20.45 -6.29
C MET A 172 6.83 21.93 -6.05
N GLU A 173 6.23 22.47 -5.00
CA GLU A 173 6.45 23.85 -4.57
C GLU A 173 7.40 23.87 -3.37
N CYS A 174 8.54 24.56 -3.54
CA CYS A 174 9.52 24.77 -2.46
C CYS A 174 9.46 26.25 -2.05
N ARG A 175 8.92 26.53 -0.84
CA ARG A 175 8.76 27.89 -0.34
C ARG A 175 9.95 28.43 0.42
N HIS A 176 10.54 27.57 1.26
CA HIS A 176 11.71 27.92 2.09
C HIS A 176 12.61 26.71 2.22
N ILE A 177 13.88 26.94 2.56
CA ILE A 177 14.79 25.87 2.93
C ILE A 177 14.18 25.15 4.14
N GLY A 178 13.62 23.95 3.90
CA GLY A 178 12.97 23.13 4.91
C GLY A 178 11.44 23.00 4.83
N GLN A 179 10.76 23.64 3.87
CA GLN A 179 9.34 23.42 3.63
C GLN A 179 9.09 23.01 2.18
N VAL A 180 8.70 21.77 1.98
CA VAL A 180 8.30 21.25 0.66
C VAL A 180 6.81 20.95 0.72
N GLN A 181 6.04 21.46 -0.22
CA GLN A 181 4.65 21.08 -0.42
C GLN A 181 4.54 20.36 -1.75
N LEU A 182 4.05 19.13 -1.69
CA LEU A 182 3.67 18.36 -2.88
C LEU A 182 2.26 18.76 -3.30
N VAL A 183 2.10 19.20 -4.52
CA VAL A 183 0.79 19.43 -5.13
C VAL A 183 0.49 18.25 -6.03
N GLU A 184 -0.27 17.29 -5.51
CA GLU A 184 -0.88 16.26 -6.33
C GLU A 184 -2.21 16.75 -6.90
N GLY A 185 -2.50 16.38 -8.14
CA GLY A 185 -3.68 16.82 -8.89
C GLY A 185 -5.05 16.52 -8.28
N ARG A 186 -5.11 15.93 -7.12
CA ARG A 186 -6.30 15.72 -6.29
C ARG A 186 -6.20 16.45 -4.95
N ARG A 187 -6.73 17.66 -4.89
CA ARG A 187 -7.26 18.40 -3.71
C ARG A 187 -6.55 18.30 -2.34
N ARG A 188 -5.34 17.78 -2.18
CA ARG A 188 -4.63 17.78 -0.90
C ARG A 188 -3.28 18.46 -1.04
N LEU A 189 -3.21 19.64 -0.46
CA LEU A 189 -1.95 20.28 -0.11
C LEU A 189 -1.48 19.68 1.22
N HIS A 190 -0.44 18.86 1.20
CA HIS A 190 0.20 18.39 2.42
C HIS A 190 1.33 19.34 2.78
N ARG A 191 1.23 19.93 3.95
CA ARG A 191 2.30 20.71 4.54
C ARG A 191 3.20 19.76 5.30
N LEU A 192 4.43 19.59 4.85
CA LEU A 192 5.44 18.87 5.62
C LEU A 192 6.02 19.84 6.66
N PRO A 193 6.02 19.49 7.97
CA PRO A 193 6.75 20.26 8.97
C PRO A 193 8.25 20.18 8.71
N GLY A 194 8.95 21.28 8.93
CA GLY A 194 10.36 21.48 8.56
C GLY A 194 11.39 20.66 9.32
N GLN A 195 11.17 19.37 9.53
CA GLN A 195 12.17 18.42 10.01
C GLN A 195 12.38 17.34 8.96
N VAL A 196 13.60 17.25 8.49
CA VAL A 196 14.11 16.36 7.42
C VAL A 196 14.24 14.91 7.90
N HIS A 197 13.60 14.50 8.96
CA HIS A 197 13.56 13.13 9.43
C HIS A 197 12.16 12.80 9.91
N GLU A 198 11.42 12.12 9.05
CA GLU A 198 10.46 11.07 9.35
C GLU A 198 9.44 10.93 8.21
N GLY A 199 9.58 9.83 7.47
CA GLY A 199 8.51 9.16 6.76
C GLY A 199 7.84 9.94 5.63
N PHE A 200 8.36 9.85 4.41
CA PHE A 200 7.54 10.08 3.23
C PHE A 200 6.44 9.02 3.20
N GLY A 201 5.31 9.34 3.77
CA GLY A 201 4.08 8.60 3.51
C GLY A 201 3.62 8.92 2.08
N PHE A 202 4.01 8.12 1.13
CA PHE A 202 3.33 8.07 -0.16
C PHE A 202 1.97 7.43 0.08
N GLU A 203 0.93 8.20 0.30
CA GLU A 203 -0.40 7.72 -0.03
C GLU A 203 -0.42 7.57 -1.56
N GLN A 204 -0.18 6.36 -2.04
CA GLN A 204 -0.51 5.97 -3.41
C GLN A 204 -2.03 5.94 -3.52
N ASN A 205 -2.62 7.11 -3.69
CA ASN A 205 -4.00 7.18 -4.15
C ASN A 205 -3.98 6.95 -5.65
N HIS A 206 -4.52 5.81 -6.04
CA HIS A 206 -4.85 5.35 -7.37
C HIS A 206 -4.97 6.48 -8.39
N LEU A 207 -4.09 6.43 -9.39
CA LEU A 207 -4.34 6.99 -10.71
C LEU A 207 -5.58 6.27 -11.28
N LEU A 208 -6.75 6.81 -11.02
CA LEU A 208 -7.90 6.60 -11.89
C LEU A 208 -7.89 7.77 -12.88
N VAL A 209 -7.54 7.46 -14.10
CA VAL A 209 -7.81 8.27 -15.28
C VAL A 209 -9.31 8.28 -15.53
#